data_48876fd5325146e64ea1534cd0201823
#
_entry.id   48876fd5325146e64ea1534cd0201823
#
_cell.length_a   1.000
_cell.length_b   1.000
_cell.length_c   1.000
_cell.angle_alpha   90.00
_cell.angle_beta   90.00
_cell.angle_gamma   90.00
#
_symmetry.space_group_name_H-M   'P 1'
#
loop_
_entity.id
_entity.type
_entity.pdbx_description
1 polymer ?
#
loop_
_entity_poly.entity_id
_entity_poly.type
_entity_poly.pdbx_seq_one_letter_code
_entity_poly.pdbx_strand_id
1 'polypeptide(L)'
;MAKSTPGAAAPIEATPQYWDEACRHLARRDRVMKKLIPKFGETRLASRGDAFTTLARSIVGQQISVKAAQSVWDRFAAAVGGRSTHLAPGRVAALKVERMRGAGLSARKCEYLLDLAGHFVGGRVHVAQWAGMDDEAIIEELVAIRGIGRWTAEMFLIFHLLRPDVLPLDDVGLLRGISHNYFSGEPVSRAEARELGEAWAPFRSVATWYIWRSLDPLPVEY
;
A
#
# COMPACT_ATOMS: atom_id res chain seq x y z
N MET A 1 30.33 16.25 -28.04
CA MET A 1 29.56 16.60 -26.84
C MET A 1 28.61 15.45 -26.52
N ALA A 2 28.99 14.60 -25.58
CA ALA A 2 28.19 13.45 -25.16
C ALA A 2 27.09 13.94 -24.20
N LYS A 3 25.81 13.68 -24.54
CA LYS A 3 24.65 13.94 -23.67
C LYS A 3 24.64 12.87 -22.57
N SER A 4 24.93 13.30 -21.35
CA SER A 4 24.78 12.47 -20.14
C SER A 4 23.29 12.14 -19.96
N THR A 5 22.96 10.87 -20.05
CA THR A 5 21.66 10.33 -19.64
C THR A 5 21.58 10.40 -18.11
N PRO A 6 20.51 10.97 -17.51
CA PRO A 6 20.35 10.95 -16.07
C PRO A 6 20.23 9.48 -15.61
N GLY A 7 21.17 9.05 -14.76
CA GLY A 7 21.14 7.74 -14.15
C GLY A 7 19.83 7.56 -13.35
N ALA A 8 19.14 6.46 -13.56
CA ALA A 8 18.02 6.05 -12.76
C ALA A 8 18.47 5.93 -11.30
N ALA A 9 17.98 6.80 -10.43
CA ALA A 9 18.20 6.70 -9.00
C ALA A 9 17.72 5.34 -8.52
N ALA A 10 18.51 4.69 -7.66
CA ALA A 10 18.10 3.48 -6.97
C ALA A 10 16.80 3.75 -6.21
N PRO A 11 15.90 2.77 -6.07
CA PRO A 11 14.69 2.98 -5.30
C PRO A 11 15.06 3.40 -3.89
N ILE A 12 14.68 4.62 -3.53
CA ILE A 12 14.90 5.15 -2.18
C ILE A 12 13.95 4.40 -1.27
N GLU A 13 14.51 3.57 -0.40
CA GLU A 13 13.76 2.98 0.70
C GLU A 13 13.50 4.10 1.71
N ALA A 14 12.31 4.70 1.67
CA ALA A 14 11.92 5.77 2.56
C ALA A 14 11.25 5.19 3.80
N THR A 15 11.76 5.54 4.99
CA THR A 15 11.12 5.22 6.28
C THR A 15 10.45 6.48 6.85
N PRO A 16 9.31 6.36 7.55
CA PRO A 16 8.62 7.52 8.09
C PRO A 16 9.44 8.18 9.21
N GLN A 17 9.76 9.46 9.04
CA GLN A 17 10.51 10.24 10.04
C GLN A 17 9.75 10.40 11.36
N TYR A 18 8.42 10.35 11.32
CA TYR A 18 7.54 10.47 12.50
C TYR A 18 7.46 9.18 13.34
N TRP A 19 8.10 8.08 12.93
CA TRP A 19 7.89 6.75 13.55
C TRP A 19 8.17 6.73 15.05
N ASP A 20 9.30 7.28 15.48
CA ASP A 20 9.69 7.29 16.90
C ASP A 20 8.78 8.18 17.75
N GLU A 21 8.31 9.29 17.19
CA GLU A 21 7.31 10.14 17.81
C GLU A 21 5.99 9.40 17.97
N ALA A 22 5.54 8.73 16.92
CA ALA A 22 4.32 7.91 16.91
C ALA A 22 4.40 6.81 17.98
N CYS A 23 5.50 6.07 18.08
CA CYS A 23 5.69 5.04 19.09
C CYS A 23 5.60 5.61 20.52
N ARG A 24 6.22 6.76 20.78
CA ARG A 24 6.13 7.42 22.08
C ARG A 24 4.72 7.92 22.38
N HIS A 25 4.02 8.47 21.40
CA HIS A 25 2.64 8.93 21.53
C HIS A 25 1.71 7.77 21.87
N LEU A 26 1.74 6.70 21.06
CA LEU A 26 0.91 5.52 21.23
C LEU A 26 1.16 4.82 22.58
N ALA A 27 2.43 4.64 22.97
CA ALA A 27 2.77 3.99 24.24
C ALA A 27 2.30 4.78 25.47
N ARG A 28 2.14 6.11 25.36
CA ARG A 28 1.61 6.95 26.47
C ARG A 28 0.10 6.88 26.58
N ARG A 29 -0.62 6.75 25.46
CA ARG A 29 -2.07 6.83 25.41
C ARG A 29 -2.76 5.48 25.46
N ASP A 30 -2.04 4.41 25.10
CA ASP A 30 -2.63 3.09 24.91
C ASP A 30 -1.78 2.01 25.61
N ARG A 31 -2.43 1.28 26.54
CA ARG A 31 -1.77 0.22 27.32
C ARG A 31 -1.38 -0.98 26.48
N VAL A 32 -2.13 -1.28 25.42
CA VAL A 32 -1.85 -2.39 24.50
C VAL A 32 -0.65 -2.00 23.62
N MET A 33 -0.65 -0.81 23.05
CA MET A 33 0.48 -0.29 22.27
C MET A 33 1.76 -0.22 23.07
N LYS A 34 1.68 0.21 24.35
CA LYS A 34 2.82 0.19 25.28
C LYS A 34 3.46 -1.20 25.43
N LYS A 35 2.65 -2.27 25.32
CA LYS A 35 3.13 -3.66 25.42
C LYS A 35 3.56 -4.22 24.05
N LEU A 36 2.93 -3.79 22.96
CA LEU A 36 3.21 -4.31 21.62
C LEU A 36 4.49 -3.70 21.03
N ILE A 37 4.64 -2.39 21.08
CA ILE A 37 5.76 -1.68 20.44
C ILE A 37 7.13 -2.30 20.76
N PRO A 38 7.48 -2.57 22.02
CA PRO A 38 8.80 -3.13 22.36
C PRO A 38 9.04 -4.54 21.79
N LYS A 39 7.97 -5.30 21.44
CA LYS A 39 8.10 -6.67 20.96
C LYS A 39 8.67 -6.75 19.54
N PHE A 40 8.55 -5.69 18.74
CA PHE A 40 8.92 -5.70 17.32
C PHE A 40 10.23 -4.93 17.04
N GLY A 41 10.91 -4.45 18.08
CA GLY A 41 12.23 -3.84 17.99
C GLY A 41 12.26 -2.64 17.03
N GLU A 42 13.26 -2.60 16.15
CA GLU A 42 13.48 -1.50 15.20
C GLU A 42 12.74 -1.68 13.87
N THR A 43 11.92 -2.72 13.71
CA THR A 43 11.16 -2.94 12.47
C THR A 43 10.16 -1.81 12.25
N ARG A 44 10.16 -1.24 11.04
CA ARG A 44 9.35 -0.06 10.67
C ARG A 44 8.70 -0.27 9.30
N LEU A 45 7.70 0.56 8.99
CA LEU A 45 7.22 0.70 7.62
C LEU A 45 8.35 1.25 6.74
N ALA A 46 8.41 0.73 5.51
CA ALA A 46 9.29 1.25 4.48
C ALA A 46 8.54 1.30 3.15
N SER A 47 8.65 2.43 2.46
CA SER A 47 8.13 2.59 1.10
C SER A 47 9.18 2.20 0.08
N ARG A 48 8.76 1.51 -0.98
CA ARG A 48 9.64 1.06 -2.08
C ARG A 48 9.00 1.36 -3.43
N GLY A 49 9.82 1.69 -4.40
CA GLY A 49 9.40 1.86 -5.79
C GLY A 49 8.66 3.17 -6.08
N ASP A 50 7.99 3.21 -7.20
CA ASP A 50 7.17 4.34 -7.63
C ASP A 50 5.68 4.03 -7.52
N ALA A 51 4.86 5.08 -7.55
CA ALA A 51 3.41 5.00 -7.37
C ALA A 51 2.72 4.08 -8.37
N PHE A 52 3.06 4.22 -9.67
CA PHE A 52 2.44 3.42 -10.73
C PHE A 52 2.77 1.93 -10.57
N THR A 53 4.04 1.61 -10.36
CA THR A 53 4.51 0.23 -10.22
C THR A 53 3.90 -0.43 -8.98
N THR A 54 3.80 0.31 -7.87
CA THR A 54 3.17 -0.18 -6.62
C THR A 54 1.70 -0.50 -6.82
N LEU A 55 0.93 0.40 -7.43
CA LEU A 55 -0.49 0.17 -7.73
C LEU A 55 -0.70 -0.97 -8.73
N ALA A 56 0.13 -1.04 -9.78
CA ALA A 56 0.07 -2.13 -10.75
C ALA A 56 0.35 -3.49 -10.09
N ARG A 57 1.34 -3.55 -9.18
CA ARG A 57 1.67 -4.76 -8.42
C ARG A 57 0.52 -5.19 -7.51
N SER A 58 -0.16 -4.25 -6.85
CA SER A 58 -1.32 -4.55 -6.03
C SER A 58 -2.46 -5.16 -6.85
N ILE A 59 -2.75 -4.63 -8.05
CA ILE A 59 -3.76 -5.18 -8.97
C ILE A 59 -3.38 -6.61 -9.40
N VAL A 60 -2.11 -6.85 -9.75
CA VAL A 60 -1.63 -8.18 -10.14
C VAL A 60 -1.79 -9.18 -8.99
N GLY A 61 -1.54 -8.76 -7.75
CA GLY A 61 -1.60 -9.59 -6.55
C GLY A 61 -3.01 -9.93 -6.05
N GLN A 62 -4.06 -9.21 -6.49
CA GLN A 62 -5.42 -9.42 -6.01
C GLN A 62 -5.88 -10.89 -6.16
N GLN A 63 -6.46 -11.45 -5.09
CA GLN A 63 -7.10 -12.77 -5.06
C GLN A 63 -6.22 -13.97 -5.47
N ILE A 64 -4.91 -13.86 -5.36
CA ILE A 64 -3.97 -14.96 -5.59
C ILE A 64 -2.92 -15.01 -4.49
N SER A 65 -2.23 -16.15 -4.33
CA SER A 65 -1.17 -16.28 -3.35
C SER A 65 0.04 -15.40 -3.68
N VAL A 66 0.83 -15.01 -2.67
CA VAL A 66 2.04 -14.20 -2.82
C VAL A 66 2.99 -14.81 -3.85
N LYS A 67 3.22 -16.14 -3.80
CA LYS A 67 4.09 -16.83 -4.76
C LYS A 67 3.55 -16.75 -6.21
N ALA A 68 2.23 -16.92 -6.38
CA ALA A 68 1.62 -16.78 -7.70
C ALA A 68 1.67 -15.34 -8.20
N ALA A 69 1.43 -14.36 -7.31
CA ALA A 69 1.52 -12.94 -7.62
C ALA A 69 2.91 -12.57 -8.12
N GLN A 70 3.97 -13.02 -7.45
CA GLN A 70 5.34 -12.76 -7.87
C GLN A 70 5.63 -13.34 -9.26
N SER A 71 5.23 -14.59 -9.52
CA SER A 71 5.44 -15.23 -10.83
C SER A 71 4.70 -14.52 -11.97
N VAL A 72 3.46 -14.06 -11.74
CA VAL A 72 2.69 -13.30 -12.73
C VAL A 72 3.31 -11.93 -12.94
N TRP A 73 3.71 -11.27 -11.86
CA TRP A 73 4.37 -9.97 -11.90
C TRP A 73 5.64 -9.98 -12.75
N ASP A 74 6.53 -10.95 -12.53
CA ASP A 74 7.79 -11.05 -13.27
C ASP A 74 7.56 -11.25 -14.77
N ARG A 75 6.61 -12.09 -15.15
CA ARG A 75 6.24 -12.29 -16.57
C ARG A 75 5.59 -11.02 -17.16
N PHE A 76 4.75 -10.34 -16.40
CA PHE A 76 4.14 -9.09 -16.86
C PHE A 76 5.18 -7.99 -17.06
N ALA A 77 6.08 -7.79 -16.09
CA ALA A 77 7.16 -6.82 -16.20
C ALA A 77 8.07 -7.10 -17.41
N ALA A 78 8.40 -8.36 -17.66
CA ALA A 78 9.14 -8.78 -18.84
C ALA A 78 8.37 -8.49 -20.15
N ALA A 79 7.05 -8.73 -20.18
CA ALA A 79 6.19 -8.44 -21.32
C ALA A 79 6.11 -6.93 -21.63
N VAL A 80 6.12 -6.08 -20.61
CA VAL A 80 6.19 -4.60 -20.74
C VAL A 80 7.56 -4.14 -21.25
N GLY A 81 8.61 -4.96 -21.07
CA GLY A 81 9.99 -4.59 -21.40
C GLY A 81 10.60 -3.61 -20.39
N GLY A 82 10.09 -3.61 -19.16
CA GLY A 82 10.60 -2.85 -18.03
C GLY A 82 11.37 -3.72 -17.03
N ARG A 83 11.94 -3.07 -16.01
CA ARG A 83 12.42 -3.76 -14.81
C ARG A 83 11.23 -4.04 -13.90
N SER A 84 11.26 -5.14 -13.15
CA SER A 84 10.19 -5.47 -12.19
C SER A 84 10.01 -4.43 -11.07
N THR A 85 10.99 -3.56 -10.89
CA THR A 85 11.01 -2.49 -9.89
C THR A 85 10.51 -1.14 -10.41
N HIS A 86 10.35 -0.99 -11.73
CA HIS A 86 9.88 0.26 -12.34
C HIS A 86 9.23 0.00 -13.70
N LEU A 87 7.91 0.23 -13.79
CA LEU A 87 7.15 0.14 -15.03
C LEU A 87 6.73 1.53 -15.51
N ALA A 88 6.97 1.81 -16.78
CA ALA A 88 6.51 3.06 -17.40
C ALA A 88 5.01 2.95 -17.76
N PRO A 89 4.12 3.85 -17.27
CA PRO A 89 2.69 3.81 -17.57
C PRO A 89 2.40 3.76 -19.07
N GLY A 90 3.10 4.56 -19.88
CA GLY A 90 2.92 4.59 -21.33
C GLY A 90 3.24 3.25 -22.03
N ARG A 91 4.19 2.47 -21.49
CA ARG A 91 4.48 1.15 -22.03
C ARG A 91 3.38 0.13 -21.70
N VAL A 92 2.80 0.25 -20.50
CA VAL A 92 1.66 -0.59 -20.11
C VAL A 92 0.43 -0.23 -20.93
N ALA A 93 0.14 1.05 -21.14
CA ALA A 93 -0.98 1.52 -21.98
C ALA A 93 -0.88 1.05 -23.43
N ALA A 94 0.34 0.90 -23.96
CA ALA A 94 0.58 0.42 -25.34
C ALA A 94 0.65 -1.10 -25.46
N LEU A 95 0.58 -1.85 -24.34
CA LEU A 95 0.74 -3.30 -24.36
C LEU A 95 -0.55 -3.97 -24.85
N LYS A 96 -0.42 -4.88 -25.81
CA LYS A 96 -1.56 -5.66 -26.32
C LYS A 96 -2.09 -6.62 -25.24
N VAL A 97 -3.42 -6.73 -25.16
CA VAL A 97 -4.10 -7.59 -24.16
C VAL A 97 -3.63 -9.05 -24.26
N GLU A 98 -3.36 -9.55 -25.47
CA GLU A 98 -2.87 -10.92 -25.70
C GLU A 98 -1.53 -11.17 -24.98
N ARG A 99 -0.64 -10.18 -24.98
CA ARG A 99 0.64 -10.27 -24.27
C ARG A 99 0.46 -10.25 -22.75
N MET A 100 -0.47 -9.43 -22.26
CA MET A 100 -0.83 -9.38 -20.84
C MET A 100 -1.44 -10.72 -20.39
N ARG A 101 -2.34 -11.29 -21.20
CA ARG A 101 -2.92 -12.62 -20.97
C ARG A 101 -1.87 -13.73 -20.99
N GLY A 102 -0.89 -13.66 -21.90
CA GLY A 102 0.25 -14.58 -21.96
C GLY A 102 1.14 -14.52 -20.72
N ALA A 103 1.19 -13.40 -20.01
CA ALA A 103 1.86 -13.28 -18.71
C ALA A 103 1.09 -13.92 -17.53
N GLY A 104 -0.16 -14.37 -17.76
CA GLY A 104 -1.00 -15.01 -16.75
C GLY A 104 -2.01 -14.10 -16.07
N LEU A 105 -2.25 -12.90 -16.64
CA LEU A 105 -3.26 -11.98 -16.14
C LEU A 105 -4.68 -12.41 -16.57
N SER A 106 -5.67 -12.28 -15.69
CA SER A 106 -7.08 -12.43 -16.07
C SER A 106 -7.52 -11.28 -16.98
N ALA A 107 -8.60 -11.47 -17.76
CA ALA A 107 -9.15 -10.40 -18.59
C ALA A 107 -9.43 -9.13 -17.75
N ARG A 108 -10.05 -9.30 -16.59
CA ARG A 108 -10.36 -8.21 -15.66
C ARG A 108 -9.10 -7.47 -15.18
N LYS A 109 -8.02 -8.17 -14.83
CA LYS A 109 -6.76 -7.53 -14.44
C LYS A 109 -6.10 -6.79 -15.60
N CYS A 110 -6.23 -7.28 -16.84
CA CYS A 110 -5.78 -6.55 -18.03
C CYS A 110 -6.51 -5.22 -18.17
N GLU A 111 -7.84 -5.22 -18.02
CA GLU A 111 -8.65 -3.99 -18.05
C GLU A 111 -8.22 -3.01 -16.94
N TYR A 112 -8.03 -3.49 -15.73
CA TYR A 112 -7.63 -2.66 -14.60
C TYR A 112 -6.25 -2.03 -14.79
N LEU A 113 -5.28 -2.78 -15.29
CA LEU A 113 -3.92 -2.27 -15.56
C LEU A 113 -3.89 -1.27 -16.71
N LEU A 114 -4.72 -1.46 -17.74
CA LEU A 114 -4.85 -0.51 -18.84
C LEU A 114 -5.54 0.77 -18.36
N ASP A 115 -6.57 0.68 -17.52
CA ASP A 115 -7.25 1.83 -16.94
C ASP A 115 -6.32 2.62 -16.01
N LEU A 116 -5.59 1.93 -15.12
CA LEU A 116 -4.54 2.53 -14.30
C LEU A 116 -3.52 3.29 -15.16
N ALA A 117 -2.99 2.64 -16.21
CA ALA A 117 -2.04 3.28 -17.12
C ALA A 117 -2.63 4.50 -17.82
N GLY A 118 -3.90 4.40 -18.24
CA GLY A 118 -4.65 5.52 -18.84
C GLY A 118 -4.81 6.72 -17.91
N HIS A 119 -5.04 6.49 -16.61
CA HIS A 119 -5.13 7.56 -15.61
C HIS A 119 -3.80 8.29 -15.43
N PHE A 120 -2.69 7.55 -15.36
CA PHE A 120 -1.35 8.14 -15.23
C PHE A 120 -0.92 8.88 -16.49
N VAL A 121 -1.09 8.29 -17.68
CA VAL A 121 -0.72 8.93 -18.96
C VAL A 121 -1.60 10.14 -19.26
N GLY A 122 -2.88 10.07 -18.90
CA GLY A 122 -3.84 11.15 -19.12
C GLY A 122 -3.78 12.27 -18.07
N GLY A 123 -2.86 12.20 -17.09
CA GLY A 123 -2.68 13.24 -16.08
C GLY A 123 -3.88 13.37 -15.11
N ARG A 124 -4.69 12.32 -14.96
CA ARG A 124 -5.83 12.28 -14.02
C ARG A 124 -5.43 11.90 -12.60
N VAL A 125 -4.18 11.51 -12.41
CA VAL A 125 -3.57 11.20 -11.12
C VAL A 125 -2.45 12.20 -10.87
N HIS A 126 -2.54 12.95 -9.79
CA HIS A 126 -1.69 14.11 -9.50
C HIS A 126 -0.56 13.75 -8.52
N VAL A 127 0.25 12.74 -8.84
CA VAL A 127 1.31 12.21 -7.95
C VAL A 127 2.19 13.30 -7.33
N ALA A 128 2.58 14.32 -8.12
CA ALA A 128 3.41 15.43 -7.64
C ALA A 128 2.71 16.33 -6.60
N GLN A 129 1.38 16.29 -6.53
CA GLN A 129 0.57 17.11 -5.61
C GLN A 129 0.20 16.35 -4.34
N TRP A 130 0.27 15.02 -4.33
CA TRP A 130 -0.16 14.20 -3.21
C TRP A 130 0.47 14.58 -1.88
N ALA A 131 1.71 15.07 -1.88
CA ALA A 131 2.36 15.50 -0.64
C ALA A 131 1.58 16.60 0.12
N GLY A 132 0.83 17.44 -0.59
CA GLY A 132 0.02 18.51 -0.04
C GLY A 132 -1.48 18.27 -0.05
N MET A 133 -1.93 17.10 -0.53
CA MET A 133 -3.36 16.76 -0.58
C MET A 133 -3.79 16.00 0.68
N ASP A 134 -5.06 16.16 1.05
CA ASP A 134 -5.71 15.36 2.09
C ASP A 134 -5.85 13.90 1.66
N ASP A 135 -5.83 12.98 2.62
CA ASP A 135 -5.90 11.54 2.37
C ASP A 135 -7.19 11.14 1.62
N GLU A 136 -8.33 11.75 1.95
CA GLU A 136 -9.61 11.49 1.26
C GLU A 136 -9.56 11.92 -0.22
N ALA A 137 -8.95 13.06 -0.52
CA ALA A 137 -8.80 13.52 -1.90
C ALA A 137 -7.92 12.56 -2.74
N ILE A 138 -6.87 11.99 -2.13
CA ILE A 138 -6.04 10.97 -2.79
C ILE A 138 -6.83 9.66 -2.97
N ILE A 139 -7.61 9.25 -1.96
CA ILE A 139 -8.47 8.07 -2.05
C ILE A 139 -9.48 8.24 -3.19
N GLU A 140 -10.11 9.40 -3.34
CA GLU A 140 -11.05 9.68 -4.43
C GLU A 140 -10.39 9.55 -5.80
N GLU A 141 -9.19 10.11 -6.00
CA GLU A 141 -8.42 9.93 -7.24
C GLU A 141 -8.13 8.45 -7.53
N LEU A 142 -7.72 7.69 -6.52
CA LEU A 142 -7.34 6.29 -6.70
C LEU A 142 -8.55 5.39 -6.93
N VAL A 143 -9.67 5.62 -6.26
CA VAL A 143 -10.91 4.83 -6.41
C VAL A 143 -11.58 5.07 -7.77
N ALA A 144 -11.32 6.21 -8.42
CA ALA A 144 -11.76 6.44 -9.80
C ALA A 144 -11.12 5.46 -10.80
N ILE A 145 -10.02 4.80 -10.44
CA ILE A 145 -9.34 3.79 -11.26
C ILE A 145 -10.03 2.43 -11.08
N ARG A 146 -10.42 1.82 -12.18
CA ARG A 146 -11.08 0.50 -12.17
C ARG A 146 -10.21 -0.56 -11.49
N GLY A 147 -10.79 -1.25 -10.53
CA GLY A 147 -10.11 -2.30 -9.77
C GLY A 147 -9.34 -1.83 -8.54
N ILE A 148 -9.34 -0.52 -8.25
CA ILE A 148 -8.84 0.04 -7.00
C ILE A 148 -10.04 0.43 -6.15
N GLY A 149 -10.26 -0.30 -5.06
CA GLY A 149 -11.26 0.06 -4.04
C GLY A 149 -10.63 0.87 -2.91
N ARG A 150 -11.48 1.40 -2.01
CA ARG A 150 -11.07 2.20 -0.85
C ARG A 150 -9.98 1.49 -0.03
N TRP A 151 -10.16 0.22 0.30
CA TRP A 151 -9.16 -0.54 1.04
C TRP A 151 -7.79 -0.57 0.34
N THR A 152 -7.75 -0.77 -0.99
CA THR A 152 -6.49 -0.74 -1.77
C THR A 152 -5.85 0.64 -1.75
N ALA A 153 -6.66 1.70 -1.83
CA ALA A 153 -6.18 3.08 -1.72
C ALA A 153 -5.61 3.36 -0.31
N GLU A 154 -6.28 2.93 0.75
CA GLU A 154 -5.80 3.05 2.14
C GLU A 154 -4.48 2.29 2.35
N MET A 155 -4.33 1.08 1.79
CA MET A 155 -3.06 0.35 1.80
C MET A 155 -1.95 1.12 1.09
N PHE A 156 -2.27 1.74 -0.04
CA PHE A 156 -1.31 2.57 -0.77
C PHE A 156 -0.89 3.81 0.04
N LEU A 157 -1.81 4.46 0.74
CA LEU A 157 -1.50 5.58 1.63
C LEU A 157 -0.55 5.14 2.77
N ILE A 158 -0.81 4.00 3.41
CA ILE A 158 -0.01 3.47 4.52
C ILE A 158 1.36 3.04 4.04
N PHE A 159 1.44 2.16 3.02
CA PHE A 159 2.67 1.46 2.64
C PHE A 159 3.52 2.20 1.61
N HIS A 160 2.92 3.03 0.74
CA HIS A 160 3.66 3.76 -0.28
C HIS A 160 3.86 5.22 0.07
N LEU A 161 2.78 5.94 0.42
CA LEU A 161 2.86 7.35 0.78
C LEU A 161 3.30 7.58 2.24
N LEU A 162 3.33 6.53 3.07
CA LEU A 162 3.68 6.57 4.49
C LEU A 162 2.86 7.61 5.26
N ARG A 163 1.56 7.71 4.94
CA ARG A 163 0.64 8.60 5.65
C ARG A 163 0.48 8.17 7.11
N PRO A 164 0.60 9.09 8.07
CA PRO A 164 0.65 8.72 9.49
C PRO A 164 -0.70 8.29 10.07
N ASP A 165 -1.82 8.75 9.51
CA ASP A 165 -3.10 8.74 10.22
C ASP A 165 -4.25 8.08 9.44
N VAL A 166 -3.97 6.97 8.79
CA VAL A 166 -4.97 6.16 8.06
C VAL A 166 -5.49 5.03 8.96
N LEU A 167 -6.82 4.86 9.01
CA LEU A 167 -7.49 3.78 9.74
C LEU A 167 -8.36 2.95 8.78
N PRO A 168 -7.88 1.82 8.28
CA PRO A 168 -8.57 1.02 7.28
C PRO A 168 -9.65 0.13 7.93
N LEU A 169 -10.83 0.68 8.20
CA LEU A 169 -11.92 0.02 8.92
C LEU A 169 -12.54 -1.17 8.15
N ASP A 170 -12.28 -1.30 6.85
CA ASP A 170 -12.69 -2.45 6.04
C ASP A 170 -11.64 -3.58 6.04
N ASP A 171 -10.51 -3.38 6.73
CA ASP A 171 -9.46 -4.38 6.82
C ASP A 171 -9.78 -5.45 7.88
N VAL A 172 -10.00 -6.67 7.41
CA VAL A 172 -10.31 -7.82 8.27
C VAL A 172 -9.17 -8.14 9.24
N GLY A 173 -7.92 -7.94 8.82
CA GLY A 173 -6.74 -8.13 9.66
C GLY A 173 -6.72 -7.14 10.82
N LEU A 174 -7.02 -5.86 10.56
CA LEU A 174 -7.12 -4.84 11.60
C LEU A 174 -8.22 -5.19 12.62
N LEU A 175 -9.45 -5.47 12.15
CA LEU A 175 -10.57 -5.80 13.04
C LEU A 175 -10.26 -7.06 13.88
N ARG A 176 -9.67 -8.09 13.28
CA ARG A 176 -9.24 -9.30 13.99
C ARG A 176 -8.15 -9.00 15.03
N GLY A 177 -7.18 -8.16 14.67
CA GLY A 177 -6.11 -7.77 15.58
C GLY A 177 -6.61 -6.93 16.75
N ILE A 178 -7.56 -6.03 16.52
CA ILE A 178 -8.25 -5.28 17.57
C ILE A 178 -9.02 -6.24 18.49
N SER A 179 -9.82 -7.14 17.93
CA SER A 179 -10.54 -8.18 18.68
C SER A 179 -9.59 -8.95 19.61
N HIS A 180 -8.49 -9.43 19.08
CA HIS A 180 -7.51 -10.19 19.83
C HIS A 180 -6.84 -9.42 20.97
N ASN A 181 -6.46 -8.17 20.72
CA ASN A 181 -5.64 -7.40 21.66
C ASN A 181 -6.46 -6.58 22.69
N TYR A 182 -7.71 -6.22 22.37
CA TYR A 182 -8.54 -5.33 23.20
C TYR A 182 -9.83 -5.96 23.71
N PHE A 183 -10.36 -6.97 23.02
CA PHE A 183 -11.68 -7.55 23.29
C PHE A 183 -11.61 -9.05 23.59
N SER A 184 -10.46 -9.58 23.98
CA SER A 184 -10.25 -10.99 24.34
C SER A 184 -10.69 -12.01 23.27
N GLY A 185 -10.68 -11.58 21.99
CA GLY A 185 -11.07 -12.40 20.85
C GLY A 185 -12.55 -12.25 20.45
N GLU A 186 -13.36 -11.47 21.17
CA GLU A 186 -14.74 -11.20 20.79
C GLU A 186 -14.79 -10.36 19.49
N PRO A 187 -15.81 -10.57 18.63
CA PRO A 187 -15.97 -9.80 17.40
C PRO A 187 -16.08 -8.30 17.67
N VAL A 188 -15.44 -7.50 16.81
CA VAL A 188 -15.42 -6.04 16.90
C VAL A 188 -16.06 -5.43 15.67
N SER A 189 -17.00 -4.52 15.88
CA SER A 189 -17.62 -3.73 14.83
C SER A 189 -16.68 -2.62 14.33
N ARG A 190 -16.95 -2.10 13.12
CA ARG A 190 -16.24 -0.91 12.60
C ARG A 190 -16.42 0.33 13.48
N ALA A 191 -17.57 0.46 14.15
CA ALA A 191 -17.83 1.57 15.06
C ALA A 191 -16.93 1.53 16.29
N GLU A 192 -16.81 0.36 16.93
CA GLU A 192 -15.93 0.15 18.08
C GLU A 192 -14.45 0.30 17.69
N ALA A 193 -14.05 -0.21 16.52
CA ALA A 193 -12.71 -0.02 16.00
C ALA A 193 -12.39 1.46 15.71
N ARG A 194 -13.36 2.24 15.24
CA ARG A 194 -13.21 3.68 15.02
C ARG A 194 -13.05 4.42 16.35
N GLU A 195 -13.91 4.13 17.34
CA GLU A 195 -13.83 4.73 18.67
C GLU A 195 -12.48 4.45 19.35
N LEU A 196 -12.02 3.19 19.29
CA LEU A 196 -10.68 2.83 19.77
C LEU A 196 -9.58 3.60 19.03
N GLY A 197 -9.71 3.75 17.72
CA GLY A 197 -8.76 4.46 16.86
C GLY A 197 -8.60 5.94 17.16
N GLU A 198 -9.54 6.57 17.86
CA GLU A 198 -9.41 7.97 18.30
C GLU A 198 -8.23 8.17 19.25
N ALA A 199 -7.93 7.19 20.08
CA ALA A 199 -6.77 7.24 20.98
C ALA A 199 -5.43 7.16 20.23
N TRP A 200 -5.42 6.63 19.01
CA TRP A 200 -4.21 6.48 18.19
C TRP A 200 -3.89 7.71 17.33
N ALA A 201 -4.88 8.58 17.11
CA ALA A 201 -4.68 9.79 16.31
C ALA A 201 -3.56 10.67 16.91
N PRO A 202 -2.69 11.28 16.09
CA PRO A 202 -2.66 11.30 14.63
C PRO A 202 -1.73 10.22 14.01
N PHE A 203 -1.58 9.06 14.65
CA PHE A 203 -0.67 8.00 14.20
C PHE A 203 -1.37 6.65 14.02
N ARG A 204 -2.62 6.68 13.48
CA ARG A 204 -3.44 5.48 13.29
C ARG A 204 -2.80 4.45 12.35
N SER A 205 -2.03 4.87 11.36
CA SER A 205 -1.28 3.95 10.47
C SER A 205 -0.23 3.14 11.23
N VAL A 206 0.48 3.78 12.18
CA VAL A 206 1.50 3.12 13.00
C VAL A 206 0.86 2.13 13.96
N ALA A 207 -0.26 2.52 14.60
CA ALA A 207 -1.02 1.63 15.45
C ALA A 207 -1.55 0.42 14.67
N THR A 208 -2.14 0.65 13.50
CA THR A 208 -2.61 -0.40 12.57
C THR A 208 -1.48 -1.38 12.23
N TRP A 209 -0.29 -0.88 11.93
CA TRP A 209 0.86 -1.72 11.62
C TRP A 209 1.24 -2.63 12.80
N TYR A 210 1.27 -2.11 14.03
CA TYR A 210 1.56 -2.93 15.21
C TYR A 210 0.45 -3.96 15.51
N ILE A 211 -0.80 -3.61 15.25
CA ILE A 211 -1.92 -4.55 15.36
C ILE A 211 -1.77 -5.70 14.37
N TRP A 212 -1.45 -5.44 13.10
CA TRP A 212 -1.17 -6.50 12.12
C TRP A 212 0.00 -7.38 12.54
N ARG A 213 1.09 -6.78 13.02
CA ARG A 213 2.27 -7.50 13.51
C ARG A 213 1.97 -8.40 14.71
N SER A 214 0.97 -8.07 15.51
CA SER A 214 0.56 -8.92 16.64
C SER A 214 -0.11 -10.23 16.21
N LEU A 215 -0.67 -10.26 15.01
CA LEU A 215 -1.30 -11.47 14.43
C LEU A 215 -0.30 -12.32 13.64
N ASP A 216 0.59 -11.67 12.91
CA ASP A 216 1.62 -12.32 12.11
C ASP A 216 2.97 -11.61 12.34
N PRO A 217 3.91 -12.28 13.02
CA PRO A 217 5.23 -11.72 13.31
C PRO A 217 6.10 -11.54 12.06
N LEU A 218 5.74 -12.16 10.92
CA LEU A 218 6.45 -11.95 9.66
C LEU A 218 5.96 -10.66 8.98
N PRO A 219 6.86 -9.84 8.41
CA PRO A 219 6.44 -8.65 7.69
C PRO A 219 5.61 -9.03 6.46
N VAL A 220 4.39 -8.47 6.37
CA VAL A 220 3.63 -8.49 5.12
C VAL A 220 4.29 -7.45 4.22
N GLU A 221 5.02 -7.90 3.20
CA GLU A 221 5.54 -7.05 2.13
C GLU A 221 4.45 -6.89 1.07
N TYR A 222 4.00 -5.66 0.85
CA TYR A 222 3.10 -5.27 -0.24
C TYR A 222 3.88 -4.72 -1.43
#